data_bb8616da2e8873accf861245838a4210
#
_entry.id   bb8616da2e8873accf861245838a4210
#
_cell.length_a   1.000
_cell.length_b   1.000
_cell.length_c   1.000
_cell.angle_alpha   90.00
_cell.angle_beta   90.00
_cell.angle_gamma   90.00
#
_symmetry.space_group_name_H-M   'P 1'
#
loop_
_entity.id
_entity.type
_entity.pdbx_description
1 polymer ?
#
loop_
_entity_poly.entity_id
_entity_poly.type
_entity_poly.pdbx_seq_one_letter_code
_entity_poly.pdbx_strand_id
1 'polypeptide(L)'
;EKAVSMDSADGYARAALYLANGYSGVTDAGKSKAYYEKAAELGSCFAMVELAFLYENGEVVEQSYEKAFDLLQKAAGQEYPYAMYRVGLYLDRGVIGEPRPEEAFAWYAKAAERGDGDAIFALGRCYKNGIGTEENPDKALEWFTKGAENNEPRCLTEMGLAYEYGSGIEENPHQAVEYMTKAAEQNYGYAQFKMGDYFFFGYGACPEDNKQAVE
;
A
#
# COMPACT_ATOMS: atom_id res chain seq x y z
N GLU A 1 13.91 17.28 -25.12
CA GLU A 1 13.40 18.40 -24.33
C GLU A 1 12.21 19.08 -25.01
N LYS A 2 11.18 18.36 -25.38
CA LYS A 2 9.93 18.99 -25.73
C LYS A 2 9.18 19.26 -24.43
N ALA A 3 9.24 20.52 -24.04
CA ALA A 3 8.53 21.14 -22.97
C ALA A 3 7.13 20.56 -22.77
N VAL A 4 6.98 19.75 -21.74
CA VAL A 4 5.84 19.90 -20.86
C VAL A 4 5.82 21.39 -20.54
N SER A 5 4.71 22.12 -20.73
CA SER A 5 4.64 23.51 -20.28
C SER A 5 4.98 23.50 -18.80
N MET A 6 6.16 23.97 -18.45
CA MET A 6 6.73 23.85 -17.10
C MET A 6 5.99 24.72 -16.09
N ASP A 7 4.92 25.39 -16.48
CA ASP A 7 4.11 26.26 -15.64
C ASP A 7 2.88 25.56 -15.03
N SER A 8 2.84 24.22 -15.09
CA SER A 8 1.78 23.42 -14.47
C SER A 8 2.30 22.52 -13.37
N ALA A 9 1.47 22.23 -12.37
CA ALA A 9 1.77 21.27 -11.30
C ALA A 9 2.26 19.93 -11.84
N ASP A 10 1.58 19.38 -12.84
CA ASP A 10 1.93 18.13 -13.50
C ASP A 10 3.26 18.19 -14.27
N GLY A 11 3.53 19.34 -14.90
CA GLY A 11 4.77 19.57 -15.62
C GLY A 11 5.98 19.51 -14.70
N TYR A 12 5.92 20.21 -13.59
CA TYR A 12 6.97 20.17 -12.57
C TYR A 12 7.10 18.80 -11.92
N ALA A 13 5.99 18.16 -11.56
CA ALA A 13 5.98 16.84 -10.93
C ALA A 13 6.61 15.77 -11.84
N ARG A 14 6.28 15.76 -13.13
CA ARG A 14 6.90 14.85 -14.11
C ARG A 14 8.38 15.12 -14.30
N ALA A 15 8.77 16.40 -14.43
CA ALA A 15 10.17 16.75 -14.57
C ALA A 15 10.99 16.34 -13.33
N ALA A 16 10.43 16.49 -12.13
CA ALA A 16 11.02 16.01 -10.89
C ALA A 16 11.24 14.49 -10.92
N LEU A 17 10.20 13.73 -11.26
CA LEU A 17 10.26 12.27 -11.37
C LEU A 17 11.32 11.80 -12.39
N TYR A 18 11.42 12.46 -13.54
CA TYR A 18 12.45 12.13 -14.55
C TYR A 18 13.88 12.35 -14.01
N LEU A 19 14.10 13.41 -13.25
CA LEU A 19 15.40 13.70 -12.63
C LEU A 19 15.71 12.75 -11.47
N ALA A 20 14.71 12.37 -10.67
CA ALA A 20 14.88 11.41 -9.59
C ALA A 20 15.32 10.04 -10.12
N ASN A 21 14.67 9.55 -11.18
CA ASN A 21 14.90 8.21 -11.73
C ASN A 21 15.99 8.15 -12.81
N GLY A 22 16.58 9.27 -13.20
CA GLY A 22 17.64 9.30 -14.21
C GLY A 22 17.21 8.88 -15.62
N TYR A 23 15.93 8.99 -15.97
CA TYR A 23 15.42 8.62 -17.30
C TYR A 23 16.07 9.39 -18.46
N SER A 24 16.70 10.53 -18.17
CA SER A 24 17.48 11.30 -19.12
C SER A 24 18.98 10.93 -19.14
N GLY A 25 19.38 9.89 -18.43
CA GLY A 25 20.79 9.50 -18.24
C GLY A 25 21.51 10.31 -17.17
N VAL A 26 20.84 11.25 -16.52
CA VAL A 26 21.38 12.08 -15.42
C VAL A 26 20.36 12.11 -14.28
N THR A 27 20.83 11.78 -13.08
CA THR A 27 20.09 11.99 -11.84
C THR A 27 20.50 13.33 -11.24
N ASP A 28 19.54 14.12 -10.79
CA ASP A 28 19.78 15.37 -10.06
C ASP A 28 18.74 15.50 -8.94
N ALA A 29 19.08 14.95 -7.78
CA ALA A 29 18.20 14.90 -6.64
C ALA A 29 17.85 16.30 -6.09
N GLY A 30 18.80 17.24 -6.14
CA GLY A 30 18.56 18.61 -5.70
C GLY A 30 17.56 19.35 -6.60
N LYS A 31 17.72 19.20 -7.91
CA LYS A 31 16.80 19.80 -8.90
C LYS A 31 15.45 19.09 -8.90
N SER A 32 15.44 17.77 -8.73
CA SER A 32 14.21 17.00 -8.57
C SER A 32 13.38 17.51 -7.39
N LYS A 33 14.02 17.67 -6.23
CA LYS A 33 13.38 18.25 -5.02
C LYS A 33 12.79 19.63 -5.31
N ALA A 34 13.57 20.54 -5.91
CA ALA A 34 13.09 21.89 -6.22
C ALA A 34 11.86 21.88 -7.14
N TYR A 35 11.80 20.96 -8.07
CA TYR A 35 10.65 20.79 -8.96
C TYR A 35 9.45 20.16 -8.23
N TYR A 36 9.65 19.21 -7.32
CA TYR A 36 8.57 18.72 -6.46
C TYR A 36 8.02 19.83 -5.55
N GLU A 37 8.88 20.67 -4.98
CA GLU A 37 8.46 21.83 -4.17
C GLU A 37 7.56 22.76 -4.99
N LYS A 38 7.98 23.07 -6.22
CA LYS A 38 7.20 23.93 -7.12
C LYS A 38 5.86 23.29 -7.52
N ALA A 39 5.86 21.98 -7.80
CA ALA A 39 4.63 21.24 -8.10
C ALA A 39 3.68 21.19 -6.90
N ALA A 40 4.20 21.01 -5.69
CA ALA A 40 3.41 21.00 -4.45
C ALA A 40 2.81 22.39 -4.14
N GLU A 41 3.57 23.48 -4.35
CA GLU A 41 3.04 24.84 -4.26
C GLU A 41 1.89 25.10 -5.23
N LEU A 42 1.90 24.47 -6.40
CA LEU A 42 0.83 24.51 -7.41
C LEU A 42 -0.30 23.50 -7.15
N GLY A 43 -0.26 22.78 -6.00
CA GLY A 43 -1.32 21.91 -5.54
C GLY A 43 -1.18 20.44 -5.96
N SER A 44 -0.05 19.98 -6.51
CA SER A 44 0.15 18.56 -6.85
C SER A 44 0.22 17.68 -5.61
N CYS A 45 -0.83 16.89 -5.37
CA CYS A 45 -0.85 15.89 -4.30
C CYS A 45 0.26 14.84 -4.46
N PHE A 46 0.54 14.41 -5.70
CA PHE A 46 1.63 13.51 -6.00
C PHE A 46 2.98 14.10 -5.55
N ALA A 47 3.26 15.35 -5.89
CA ALA A 47 4.50 16.01 -5.48
C ALA A 47 4.60 16.20 -3.95
N MET A 48 3.49 16.45 -3.27
CA MET A 48 3.46 16.53 -1.80
C MET A 48 3.84 15.17 -1.18
N VAL A 49 3.35 14.06 -1.74
CA VAL A 49 3.70 12.70 -1.30
C VAL A 49 5.19 12.40 -1.57
N GLU A 50 5.69 12.71 -2.76
CA GLU A 50 7.12 12.51 -3.10
C GLU A 50 8.05 13.34 -2.18
N LEU A 51 7.69 14.58 -1.89
CA LEU A 51 8.42 15.39 -0.90
C LEU A 51 8.36 14.79 0.51
N ALA A 52 7.21 14.23 0.90
CA ALA A 52 7.09 13.54 2.18
C ALA A 52 8.08 12.36 2.25
N PHE A 53 8.22 11.56 1.19
CA PHE A 53 9.24 10.51 1.12
C PHE A 53 10.68 11.04 1.24
N LEU A 54 10.99 12.17 0.59
CA LEU A 54 12.31 12.77 0.73
C LEU A 54 12.61 13.20 2.18
N TYR A 55 11.62 13.75 2.89
CA TYR A 55 11.76 14.09 4.30
C TYR A 55 11.82 12.86 5.22
N GLU A 56 11.15 11.78 4.88
CA GLU A 56 11.24 10.51 5.63
C GLU A 56 12.62 9.86 5.52
N ASN A 57 13.18 9.85 4.30
CA ASN A 57 14.46 9.18 4.02
C ASN A 57 15.67 10.02 4.46
N GLY A 58 15.58 11.34 4.40
CA GLY A 58 16.68 12.24 4.78
C GLY A 58 17.87 12.23 3.81
N GLU A 59 17.69 11.78 2.56
CA GLU A 59 18.79 11.65 1.60
C GLU A 59 19.18 12.96 0.92
N VAL A 60 18.21 13.85 0.70
CA VAL A 60 18.37 15.13 -0.03
C VAL A 60 18.08 16.32 0.87
N VAL A 61 17.40 16.07 1.96
CA VAL A 61 16.99 17.03 2.98
C VAL A 61 17.28 16.46 4.35
N GLU A 62 17.35 17.29 5.37
CA GLU A 62 17.36 16.81 6.75
C GLU A 62 16.07 16.04 7.03
N GLN A 63 16.19 14.84 7.60
CA GLN A 63 15.05 13.98 7.92
C GLN A 63 14.09 14.71 8.87
N SER A 64 12.80 14.68 8.56
CA SER A 64 11.75 15.23 9.41
C SER A 64 10.41 14.55 9.12
N TYR A 65 9.98 13.71 10.03
CA TYR A 65 8.68 13.07 9.98
C TYR A 65 7.52 14.06 10.15
N GLU A 66 7.74 15.16 10.89
CA GLU A 66 6.75 16.23 11.05
C GLU A 66 6.46 16.92 9.72
N LYS A 67 7.52 17.30 8.97
CA LYS A 67 7.35 17.92 7.64
C LYS A 67 6.72 16.96 6.65
N ALA A 68 7.11 15.67 6.70
CA ALA A 68 6.49 14.64 5.87
C ALA A 68 5.00 14.52 6.18
N PHE A 69 4.62 14.49 7.46
CA PHE A 69 3.23 14.38 7.89
C PHE A 69 2.40 15.61 7.48
N ASP A 70 2.93 16.82 7.61
CA ASP A 70 2.27 18.05 7.17
C ASP A 70 1.96 18.04 5.65
N LEU A 71 2.89 17.54 4.84
CA LEU A 71 2.69 17.39 3.39
C LEU A 71 1.62 16.33 3.08
N LEU A 72 1.68 15.18 3.77
CA LEU A 72 0.67 14.12 3.64
C LEU A 72 -0.72 14.60 4.05
N GLN A 73 -0.84 15.38 5.14
CA GLN A 73 -2.11 15.96 5.58
C GLN A 73 -2.67 16.95 4.54
N LYS A 74 -1.82 17.78 3.91
CA LYS A 74 -2.24 18.69 2.84
C LYS A 74 -2.79 17.95 1.63
N ALA A 75 -2.11 16.87 1.20
CA ALA A 75 -2.57 16.04 0.10
C ALA A 75 -3.84 15.25 0.46
N ALA A 76 -3.94 14.74 1.69
CA ALA A 76 -5.12 14.05 2.20
C ALA A 76 -6.33 14.98 2.32
N GLY A 77 -6.11 16.26 2.66
CA GLY A 77 -7.14 17.31 2.65
C GLY A 77 -7.71 17.62 1.26
N GLN A 78 -6.96 17.29 0.20
CA GLN A 78 -7.42 17.32 -1.19
C GLN A 78 -8.01 15.98 -1.64
N GLU A 79 -8.34 15.11 -0.71
CA GLU A 79 -8.95 13.80 -0.96
C GLU A 79 -8.07 12.83 -1.78
N TYR A 80 -6.74 12.99 -1.76
CA TYR A 80 -5.82 12.08 -2.41
C TYR A 80 -5.71 10.76 -1.63
N PRO A 81 -6.21 9.62 -2.17
CA PRO A 81 -6.43 8.40 -1.38
C PRO A 81 -5.16 7.85 -0.74
N TYR A 82 -4.06 7.80 -1.50
CA TYR A 82 -2.79 7.31 -0.99
C TYR A 82 -2.23 8.18 0.16
N ALA A 83 -2.40 9.51 0.10
CA ALA A 83 -1.99 10.38 1.20
C ALA A 83 -2.85 10.16 2.45
N MET A 84 -4.15 9.90 2.28
CA MET A 84 -5.04 9.53 3.39
C MET A 84 -4.57 8.24 4.07
N TYR A 85 -4.25 7.20 3.28
CA TYR A 85 -3.67 5.97 3.80
C TYR A 85 -2.38 6.24 4.58
N ARG A 86 -1.45 7.04 4.02
CA ARG A 86 -0.18 7.39 4.66
C ARG A 86 -0.37 8.15 5.97
N VAL A 87 -1.34 9.08 6.05
CA VAL A 87 -1.72 9.75 7.30
C VAL A 87 -2.18 8.72 8.34
N GLY A 88 -3.07 7.80 7.94
CA GLY A 88 -3.48 6.70 8.79
C GLY A 88 -2.30 5.87 9.32
N LEU A 89 -1.35 5.53 8.44
CA LEU A 89 -0.17 4.75 8.80
C LEU A 89 0.74 5.47 9.82
N TYR A 90 0.91 6.78 9.70
CA TYR A 90 1.66 7.60 10.66
C TYR A 90 1.02 7.58 12.04
N LEU A 91 -0.31 7.69 12.08
CA LEU A 91 -1.09 7.66 13.31
C LEU A 91 -1.08 6.27 13.98
N ASP A 92 -1.25 5.22 13.17
CA ASP A 92 -1.25 3.83 13.64
C ASP A 92 0.10 3.45 14.29
N ARG A 93 1.21 3.87 13.67
CA ARG A 93 2.56 3.56 14.12
C ARG A 93 3.12 4.53 15.18
N GLY A 94 2.44 5.62 15.46
CA GLY A 94 2.95 6.65 16.35
C GLY A 94 4.23 7.33 15.86
N VAL A 95 4.37 7.52 14.52
CA VAL A 95 5.60 8.10 13.93
C VAL A 95 5.84 9.53 14.40
N ILE A 96 4.78 10.27 14.73
CA ILE A 96 4.81 11.67 15.19
C ILE A 96 4.22 11.82 16.59
N GLY A 97 4.47 10.87 17.49
CA GLY A 97 3.99 10.86 18.87
C GLY A 97 3.43 9.49 19.24
N GLU A 98 2.47 9.46 20.16
CA GLU A 98 1.84 8.21 20.57
C GLU A 98 0.92 7.67 19.46
N PRO A 99 0.79 6.32 19.33
CA PRO A 99 -0.16 5.71 18.40
C PRO A 99 -1.60 6.17 18.65
N ARG A 100 -2.33 6.43 17.59
CA ARG A 100 -3.74 6.87 17.60
C ARG A 100 -4.57 5.99 16.67
N PRO A 101 -4.85 4.73 17.08
CA PRO A 101 -5.45 3.72 16.20
C PRO A 101 -6.87 4.06 15.74
N GLU A 102 -7.69 4.75 16.57
CA GLU A 102 -9.04 5.15 16.19
C GLU A 102 -9.02 6.21 15.07
N GLU A 103 -8.10 7.17 15.15
CA GLU A 103 -7.92 8.16 14.09
C GLU A 103 -7.36 7.52 12.83
N ALA A 104 -6.40 6.58 12.97
CA ALA A 104 -5.83 5.83 11.86
C ALA A 104 -6.92 5.02 11.12
N PHE A 105 -7.78 4.31 11.86
CA PHE A 105 -8.91 3.60 11.31
C PHE A 105 -9.82 4.51 10.48
N ALA A 106 -10.15 5.70 10.99
CA ALA A 106 -10.99 6.66 10.26
C ALA A 106 -10.34 7.12 8.94
N TRP A 107 -9.02 7.29 8.91
CA TRP A 107 -8.28 7.65 7.71
C TRP A 107 -8.19 6.48 6.72
N TYR A 108 -7.95 5.25 7.20
CA TYR A 108 -7.98 4.05 6.35
C TYR A 108 -9.35 3.84 5.72
N ALA A 109 -10.44 4.05 6.48
CA ALA A 109 -11.79 3.95 5.94
C ALA A 109 -12.02 4.93 4.79
N LYS A 110 -11.66 6.20 4.97
CA LYS A 110 -11.79 7.22 3.91
C LYS A 110 -10.98 6.89 2.66
N ALA A 111 -9.76 6.39 2.81
CA ALA A 111 -8.90 6.02 1.70
C ALA A 111 -9.43 4.76 0.98
N ALA A 112 -9.89 3.76 1.72
CA ALA A 112 -10.44 2.51 1.20
C ALA A 112 -11.75 2.73 0.42
N GLU A 113 -12.62 3.62 0.90
CA GLU A 113 -13.83 4.03 0.17
C GLU A 113 -13.53 4.68 -1.18
N ARG A 114 -12.34 5.30 -1.32
CA ARG A 114 -11.84 5.89 -2.57
C ARG A 114 -11.00 4.93 -3.41
N GLY A 115 -10.93 3.66 -2.99
CA GLY A 115 -10.30 2.58 -3.76
C GLY A 115 -8.79 2.43 -3.58
N ASP A 116 -8.19 3.04 -2.56
CA ASP A 116 -6.78 2.79 -2.24
C ASP A 116 -6.58 1.35 -1.75
N GLY A 117 -5.76 0.57 -2.46
CA GLY A 117 -5.56 -0.86 -2.18
C GLY A 117 -4.86 -1.11 -0.84
N ASP A 118 -3.88 -0.26 -0.48
CA ASP A 118 -3.19 -0.35 0.80
C ASP A 118 -4.14 -0.08 1.96
N ALA A 119 -5.03 0.91 1.80
CA ALA A 119 -6.04 1.25 2.79
C ALA A 119 -7.13 0.16 2.91
N ILE A 120 -7.54 -0.46 1.81
CA ILE A 120 -8.49 -1.58 1.83
C ILE A 120 -7.93 -2.73 2.69
N PHE A 121 -6.68 -3.11 2.47
CA PHE A 121 -6.02 -4.12 3.29
C PHE A 121 -5.87 -3.68 4.75
N ALA A 122 -5.44 -2.43 5.00
CA ALA A 122 -5.28 -1.90 6.34
C ALA A 122 -6.62 -1.90 7.12
N LEU A 123 -7.70 -1.51 6.45
CA LEU A 123 -9.04 -1.50 7.04
C LEU A 123 -9.56 -2.91 7.36
N GLY A 124 -9.36 -3.88 6.45
CA GLY A 124 -9.65 -5.29 6.71
C GLY A 124 -8.89 -5.80 7.93
N ARG A 125 -7.62 -5.45 8.07
CA ARG A 125 -6.77 -5.78 9.21
C ARG A 125 -7.25 -5.12 10.52
N CYS A 126 -7.73 -3.87 10.45
CA CYS A 126 -8.31 -3.18 11.59
C CYS A 126 -9.53 -3.93 12.13
N TYR A 127 -10.44 -4.34 11.26
CA TYR A 127 -11.60 -5.15 11.67
C TYR A 127 -11.23 -6.56 12.14
N LYS A 128 -10.24 -7.20 11.51
CA LYS A 128 -9.76 -8.54 11.90
C LYS A 128 -9.20 -8.58 13.32
N ASN A 129 -8.48 -7.51 13.73
CA ASN A 129 -7.70 -7.48 14.97
C ASN A 129 -8.24 -6.48 16.01
N GLY A 130 -9.33 -5.79 15.75
CA GLY A 130 -9.87 -4.77 16.65
C GLY A 130 -8.95 -3.54 16.80
N ILE A 131 -8.24 -3.11 15.74
CA ILE A 131 -7.32 -1.97 15.78
C ILE A 131 -8.10 -0.68 15.50
N GLY A 132 -8.25 0.17 16.51
CA GLY A 132 -9.01 1.42 16.38
C GLY A 132 -10.52 1.24 16.19
N THR A 133 -11.02 0.02 16.29
CA THR A 133 -12.43 -0.37 16.18
C THR A 133 -12.66 -1.66 16.94
N GLU A 134 -13.92 -2.07 17.10
CA GLU A 134 -14.23 -3.41 17.61
C GLU A 134 -13.85 -4.47 16.55
N GLU A 135 -13.40 -5.63 17.04
CA GLU A 135 -13.13 -6.78 16.18
C GLU A 135 -14.42 -7.22 15.47
N ASN A 136 -14.32 -7.40 14.15
CA ASN A 136 -15.44 -7.82 13.32
C ASN A 136 -14.95 -8.65 12.12
N PRO A 137 -14.85 -9.99 12.27
CA PRO A 137 -14.36 -10.88 11.22
C PRO A 137 -15.17 -10.80 9.91
N ASP A 138 -16.48 -10.60 10.00
CA ASP A 138 -17.35 -10.51 8.82
C ASP A 138 -17.00 -9.28 7.98
N LYS A 139 -16.85 -8.12 8.62
CA LYS A 139 -16.40 -6.90 7.93
C LYS A 139 -14.96 -7.01 7.42
N ALA A 140 -14.09 -7.70 8.15
CA ALA A 140 -12.73 -7.96 7.66
C ALA A 140 -12.77 -8.75 6.35
N LEU A 141 -13.58 -9.81 6.30
CA LEU A 141 -13.75 -10.64 5.11
C LEU A 141 -14.36 -9.85 3.93
N GLU A 142 -15.35 -8.97 4.19
CA GLU A 142 -15.89 -8.07 3.16
C GLU A 142 -14.82 -7.18 2.53
N TRP A 143 -13.95 -6.56 3.34
CA TRP A 143 -12.88 -5.71 2.84
C TRP A 143 -11.78 -6.51 2.13
N PHE A 144 -11.41 -7.68 2.64
CA PHE A 144 -10.44 -8.54 1.95
C PHE A 144 -10.99 -9.06 0.62
N THR A 145 -12.29 -9.39 0.54
CA THR A 145 -12.95 -9.75 -0.72
C THR A 145 -12.84 -8.61 -1.73
N LYS A 146 -13.19 -7.38 -1.33
CA LYS A 146 -13.08 -6.20 -2.18
C LYS A 146 -11.65 -5.95 -2.65
N GLY A 147 -10.66 -6.14 -1.79
CA GLY A 147 -9.24 -6.02 -2.17
C GLY A 147 -8.79 -7.13 -3.12
N ALA A 148 -9.26 -8.35 -2.90
CA ALA A 148 -8.97 -9.50 -3.77
C ALA A 148 -9.59 -9.33 -5.18
N GLU A 149 -10.79 -8.76 -5.29
CA GLU A 149 -11.41 -8.39 -6.57
C GLU A 149 -10.56 -7.36 -7.34
N ASN A 150 -9.87 -6.49 -6.63
CA ASN A 150 -8.91 -5.53 -7.20
C ASN A 150 -7.50 -6.12 -7.40
N ASN A 151 -7.34 -7.45 -7.25
CA ASN A 151 -6.05 -8.15 -7.33
C ASN A 151 -4.99 -7.64 -6.32
N GLU A 152 -5.37 -7.12 -5.16
CA GLU A 152 -4.41 -6.73 -4.13
C GLU A 152 -3.82 -8.00 -3.48
N PRO A 153 -2.48 -8.25 -3.57
CA PRO A 153 -1.90 -9.54 -3.23
C PRO A 153 -2.03 -9.91 -1.74
N ARG A 154 -2.02 -8.94 -0.83
CA ARG A 154 -2.24 -9.20 0.59
C ARG A 154 -3.69 -9.60 0.87
N CYS A 155 -4.66 -8.99 0.19
CA CYS A 155 -6.06 -9.35 0.30
C CYS A 155 -6.34 -10.72 -0.31
N LEU A 156 -5.75 -11.04 -1.47
CA LEU A 156 -5.78 -12.39 -2.04
C LEU A 156 -5.25 -13.43 -1.04
N THR A 157 -4.15 -13.11 -0.37
CA THR A 157 -3.56 -13.98 0.65
C THR A 157 -4.49 -14.18 1.84
N GLU A 158 -5.11 -13.12 2.36
CA GLU A 158 -6.06 -13.22 3.47
C GLU A 158 -7.29 -14.05 3.08
N MET A 159 -7.78 -13.91 1.83
CA MET A 159 -8.85 -14.77 1.30
C MET A 159 -8.42 -16.24 1.21
N GLY A 160 -7.19 -16.49 0.73
CA GLY A 160 -6.62 -17.84 0.71
C GLY A 160 -6.57 -18.46 2.11
N LEU A 161 -6.10 -17.71 3.11
CA LEU A 161 -6.09 -18.15 4.51
C LEU A 161 -7.50 -18.35 5.08
N ALA A 162 -8.46 -17.48 4.72
CA ALA A 162 -9.84 -17.63 5.15
C ALA A 162 -10.44 -18.96 4.67
N TYR A 163 -10.20 -19.35 3.42
CA TYR A 163 -10.63 -20.63 2.87
C TYR A 163 -9.81 -21.82 3.40
N GLU A 164 -8.53 -21.64 3.73
CA GLU A 164 -7.68 -22.69 4.33
C GLU A 164 -8.17 -23.10 5.71
N TYR A 165 -8.59 -22.13 6.54
CA TYR A 165 -8.97 -22.35 7.93
C TYR A 165 -10.47 -22.25 8.23
N GLY A 166 -11.29 -22.00 7.23
CA GLY A 166 -12.73 -21.81 7.44
C GLY A 166 -13.05 -20.56 8.27
N SER A 167 -12.24 -19.50 8.17
CA SER A 167 -12.38 -18.31 9.02
C SER A 167 -13.41 -17.34 8.45
N GLY A 168 -14.64 -17.38 8.95
CA GLY A 168 -15.75 -16.57 8.47
C GLY A 168 -16.37 -17.05 7.14
N ILE A 169 -15.87 -18.14 6.58
CA ILE A 169 -16.31 -18.75 5.33
C ILE A 169 -16.11 -20.27 5.42
N GLU A 170 -16.88 -21.06 4.66
CA GLU A 170 -16.68 -22.51 4.62
C GLU A 170 -15.29 -22.87 4.08
N GLU A 171 -14.61 -23.80 4.77
CA GLU A 171 -13.30 -24.30 4.35
C GLU A 171 -13.35 -24.85 2.92
N ASN A 172 -12.43 -24.42 2.09
CA ASN A 172 -12.32 -24.89 0.71
C ASN A 172 -10.85 -24.87 0.24
N PRO A 173 -10.16 -26.03 0.34
CA PRO A 173 -8.75 -26.13 -0.06
C PRO A 173 -8.45 -25.73 -1.50
N HIS A 174 -9.39 -25.96 -2.45
CA HIS A 174 -9.20 -25.54 -3.83
C HIS A 174 -9.22 -24.03 -3.98
N GLN A 175 -10.16 -23.35 -3.33
CA GLN A 175 -10.21 -21.88 -3.32
C GLN A 175 -8.99 -21.28 -2.60
N ALA A 176 -8.53 -21.89 -1.51
CA ALA A 176 -7.32 -21.47 -0.82
C ALA A 176 -6.11 -21.48 -1.77
N VAL A 177 -5.91 -22.58 -2.51
CA VAL A 177 -4.83 -22.70 -3.52
C VAL A 177 -5.00 -21.67 -4.64
N GLU A 178 -6.22 -21.46 -5.16
CA GLU A 178 -6.48 -20.49 -6.23
C GLU A 178 -6.09 -19.08 -5.82
N TYR A 179 -6.53 -18.62 -4.64
CA TYR A 179 -6.21 -17.29 -4.13
C TYR A 179 -4.71 -17.12 -3.84
N MET A 180 -4.08 -18.13 -3.23
CA MET A 180 -2.63 -18.10 -2.98
C MET A 180 -1.83 -18.08 -4.27
N THR A 181 -2.23 -18.82 -5.31
CA THR A 181 -1.60 -18.81 -6.62
C THR A 181 -1.63 -17.40 -7.24
N LYS A 182 -2.81 -16.75 -7.25
CA LYS A 182 -2.95 -15.38 -7.77
C LYS A 182 -2.04 -14.36 -7.04
N ALA A 183 -1.86 -14.52 -5.73
CA ALA A 183 -0.96 -13.67 -4.96
C ALA A 183 0.52 -14.00 -5.23
N ALA A 184 0.87 -15.28 -5.37
CA ALA A 184 2.23 -15.74 -5.64
C ALA A 184 2.72 -15.31 -7.04
N GLU A 185 1.85 -15.34 -8.06
CA GLU A 185 2.12 -14.85 -9.41
C GLU A 185 2.47 -13.35 -9.45
N GLN A 186 2.03 -12.60 -8.46
CA GLN A 186 2.39 -11.19 -8.27
C GLN A 186 3.69 -11.00 -7.47
N ASN A 187 4.47 -12.06 -7.27
CA ASN A 187 5.70 -12.08 -6.48
C ASN A 187 5.49 -11.73 -5.00
N TYR A 188 4.32 -11.99 -4.43
CA TYR A 188 4.09 -11.79 -3.00
C TYR A 188 4.74 -12.94 -2.22
N GLY A 189 5.86 -12.65 -1.55
CA GLY A 189 6.75 -13.67 -0.95
C GLY A 189 6.06 -14.61 0.03
N TYR A 190 5.12 -14.13 0.87
CA TYR A 190 4.39 -15.00 1.78
C TYR A 190 3.48 -16.00 1.04
N ALA A 191 2.83 -15.57 -0.04
CA ALA A 191 2.00 -16.46 -0.85
C ALA A 191 2.86 -17.49 -1.59
N GLN A 192 4.05 -17.10 -2.09
CA GLN A 192 5.00 -18.04 -2.70
C GLN A 192 5.47 -19.09 -1.69
N PHE A 193 5.79 -18.68 -0.47
CA PHE A 193 6.14 -19.60 0.62
C PHE A 193 5.00 -20.58 0.91
N LYS A 194 3.76 -20.09 1.05
CA LYS A 194 2.57 -20.93 1.28
C LYS A 194 2.30 -21.88 0.13
N MET A 195 2.51 -21.46 -1.12
CA MET A 195 2.40 -22.36 -2.27
C MET A 195 3.45 -23.48 -2.22
N GLY A 196 4.67 -23.19 -1.77
CA GLY A 196 5.68 -24.22 -1.49
C GLY A 196 5.17 -25.28 -0.49
N ASP A 197 4.57 -24.84 0.61
CA ASP A 197 3.95 -25.76 1.60
C ASP A 197 2.83 -26.59 0.97
N TYR A 198 1.95 -25.97 0.15
CA TYR A 198 0.87 -26.68 -0.51
C TYR A 198 1.36 -27.75 -1.47
N PHE A 199 2.42 -27.50 -2.24
CA PHE A 199 3.06 -28.50 -3.10
C PHE A 199 3.74 -29.60 -2.29
N PHE A 200 4.40 -29.23 -1.20
CA PHE A 200 5.11 -30.20 -0.36
C PHE A 200 4.16 -31.20 0.32
N PHE A 201 2.99 -30.72 0.78
CA PHE A 201 2.01 -31.54 1.50
C PHE A 201 0.84 -32.04 0.63
N GLY A 202 0.81 -31.73 -0.67
CA GLY A 202 -0.30 -32.10 -1.56
C GLY A 202 -1.62 -31.45 -1.19
N TYR A 203 -1.62 -30.22 -0.62
CA TYR A 203 -2.79 -29.52 -0.17
C TYR A 203 -3.66 -29.05 -1.35
N GLY A 204 -5.00 -29.15 -1.21
CA GLY A 204 -5.95 -28.61 -2.19
C GLY A 204 -5.82 -29.22 -3.60
N ALA A 205 -5.49 -30.52 -3.70
CA ALA A 205 -5.20 -31.23 -4.96
C ALA A 205 -3.98 -30.68 -5.74
N CYS A 206 -3.11 -29.89 -5.10
CA CYS A 206 -1.78 -29.67 -5.61
C CYS A 206 -1.05 -31.03 -5.69
N PRO A 207 -0.44 -31.41 -6.83
CA PRO A 207 0.37 -32.61 -6.86
C PRO A 207 1.53 -32.46 -5.89
N GLU A 208 1.79 -33.51 -5.10
CA GLU A 208 2.95 -33.56 -4.22
C GLU A 208 4.22 -33.51 -5.08
N ASP A 209 4.87 -32.33 -5.14
CA ASP A 209 6.06 -32.11 -5.96
C ASP A 209 7.12 -31.37 -5.16
N ASN A 210 8.06 -32.15 -4.61
CA ASN A 210 9.17 -31.62 -3.83
C ASN A 210 10.12 -30.70 -4.62
N LYS A 211 10.07 -30.68 -5.96
CA LYS A 211 10.88 -29.76 -6.77
C LYS A 211 10.25 -28.39 -6.83
N GLN A 212 8.92 -28.30 -6.99
CA GLN A 212 8.21 -27.02 -7.01
C GLN A 212 8.15 -26.37 -5.63
N ALA A 213 8.24 -27.15 -4.56
CA ALA A 213 8.25 -26.64 -3.20
C ALA A 213 9.55 -25.88 -2.83
N VAL A 214 10.63 -26.08 -3.56
CA VAL A 214 11.99 -25.57 -3.25
C VAL A 214 12.40 -24.43 -4.19
N GLU A 215 11.75 -24.27 -5.34
CA GLU A 215 11.96 -23.15 -6.27
C GLU A 215 11.20 -21.90 -5.82
#